data_a32f89ea817af584a5b9d883671300fa
#
_entry.id   a32f89ea817af584a5b9d883671300fa
#
_cell.length_a   1.000
_cell.length_b   1.000
_cell.length_c   1.000
_cell.angle_alpha   90.00
_cell.angle_beta   90.00
_cell.angle_gamma   90.00
#
_symmetry.space_group_name_H-M   'P 1'
#
loop_
_entity.id
_entity.type
_entity.pdbx_description
1 polymer ?
#
loop_
_entity_poly.entity_id
_entity_poly.type
_entity_poly.pdbx_seq_one_letter_code
_entity_poly.pdbx_strand_id
1 'polypeptide(L)'
;MSTLFLGTIAAVSTILFPGAALPAQGVEMQPIVQESHYLIPGGDSLLARNELSLRRSVAVIITGYSSTVDQTDDTPYITAWNTQTRLGVVAANWLPFGTNIRIPELFGDRVFIVEDRMHRRNSHKLDIWFQSREEALRFGVKRARVEIL
;
A
#
# COMPACT_ATOMS: atom_id res chain seq x y z
N MET A 1 -25.49 -21.03 60.76
CA MET A 1 -26.92 -21.23 60.44
C MET A 1 -26.97 -21.72 58.99
N SER A 2 -27.38 -22.99 58.91
CA SER A 2 -27.54 -23.76 57.65
C SER A 2 -28.77 -23.29 56.89
N THR A 3 -28.69 -23.32 55.57
CA THR A 3 -29.81 -23.71 54.73
C THR A 3 -29.32 -24.26 53.40
N LEU A 4 -29.47 -25.59 53.28
CA LEU A 4 -29.47 -26.34 52.04
C LEU A 4 -30.73 -25.97 51.22
N PHE A 5 -30.57 -25.84 49.90
CA PHE A 5 -31.69 -25.99 48.98
C PHE A 5 -31.38 -27.05 47.91
N LEU A 6 -32.18 -28.10 48.05
CA LEU A 6 -32.31 -29.22 47.14
C LEU A 6 -33.15 -28.79 45.94
N GLY A 7 -32.74 -29.03 44.72
CA GLY A 7 -33.48 -28.68 43.49
C GLY A 7 -33.41 -29.80 42.46
N THR A 8 -34.44 -30.46 42.34
CA THR A 8 -35.08 -31.44 41.45
C THR A 8 -34.45 -31.72 40.08
N ILE A 9 -34.25 -33.02 39.86
CA ILE A 9 -33.94 -33.67 38.58
C ILE A 9 -35.23 -33.75 37.74
N ALA A 10 -35.24 -33.21 36.54
CA ALA A 10 -36.27 -33.43 35.54
C ALA A 10 -35.79 -34.47 34.52
N ALA A 11 -36.44 -35.60 34.49
CA ALA A 11 -36.25 -36.65 33.51
C ALA A 11 -36.86 -36.24 32.18
N VAL A 12 -36.04 -36.22 31.09
CA VAL A 12 -36.55 -36.04 29.73
C VAL A 12 -36.69 -37.42 29.08
N SER A 13 -37.90 -37.72 28.73
CA SER A 13 -38.34 -38.95 28.07
C SER A 13 -37.82 -39.02 26.64
N THR A 14 -37.10 -40.09 26.33
CA THR A 14 -36.62 -40.42 24.99
C THR A 14 -37.75 -41.01 24.17
N ILE A 15 -38.22 -40.33 23.14
CA ILE A 15 -39.13 -40.90 22.16
C ILE A 15 -38.30 -41.54 21.04
N LEU A 16 -38.39 -42.87 21.01
CA LEU A 16 -37.76 -43.70 19.96
C LEU A 16 -38.72 -43.81 18.77
N PHE A 17 -38.29 -43.27 17.61
CA PHE A 17 -38.96 -43.53 16.33
C PHE A 17 -38.20 -44.63 15.56
N PRO A 18 -38.87 -45.72 15.16
CA PRO A 18 -38.26 -46.71 14.30
C PRO A 18 -38.46 -46.36 12.82
N GLY A 19 -37.36 -46.37 12.13
CA GLY A 19 -37.31 -46.89 10.77
C GLY A 19 -37.76 -46.03 9.59
N ALA A 20 -36.81 -45.65 8.78
CA ALA A 20 -36.80 -45.87 7.33
C ALA A 20 -35.40 -45.60 6.79
N ALA A 21 -34.69 -46.66 6.52
CA ALA A 21 -33.43 -46.57 5.75
C ALA A 21 -33.77 -46.33 4.28
N LEU A 22 -33.32 -45.17 3.75
CA LEU A 22 -33.19 -44.94 2.31
C LEU A 22 -31.72 -45.08 1.95
N PRO A 23 -31.38 -45.74 0.82
CA PRO A 23 -29.99 -45.86 0.41
C PRO A 23 -29.42 -44.50 0.00
N ALA A 24 -28.37 -44.08 0.66
CA ALA A 24 -27.56 -42.98 0.27
C ALA A 24 -26.84 -43.34 -1.04
N GLN A 25 -27.34 -42.83 -2.16
CA GLN A 25 -26.54 -42.73 -3.37
C GLN A 25 -25.54 -41.59 -3.14
N GLY A 26 -24.29 -42.01 -2.95
CA GLY A 26 -23.15 -41.05 -2.89
C GLY A 26 -23.04 -40.31 -4.20
N VAL A 27 -23.48 -39.07 -4.19
CA VAL A 27 -23.05 -38.10 -5.20
C VAL A 27 -21.68 -37.62 -4.73
N GLU A 28 -20.67 -38.30 -5.22
CA GLU A 28 -19.29 -37.86 -5.13
C GLU A 28 -19.15 -36.56 -5.94
N MET A 29 -19.32 -35.43 -5.25
CA MET A 29 -19.00 -34.13 -5.80
C MET A 29 -17.49 -34.05 -5.94
N GLN A 30 -16.99 -34.41 -7.08
CA GLN A 30 -15.63 -34.07 -7.47
C GLN A 30 -15.53 -32.54 -7.57
N PRO A 31 -14.51 -31.93 -6.93
CA PRO A 31 -14.29 -30.51 -7.14
C PRO A 31 -13.95 -30.32 -8.61
N ILE A 32 -14.81 -29.59 -9.31
CA ILE A 32 -14.50 -29.07 -10.65
C ILE A 32 -13.43 -28.00 -10.42
N VAL A 33 -12.17 -28.43 -10.38
CA VAL A 33 -11.04 -27.55 -10.60
C VAL A 33 -11.09 -27.24 -12.10
N GLN A 34 -11.88 -26.27 -12.47
CA GLN A 34 -11.70 -25.60 -13.76
C GLN A 34 -10.39 -24.80 -13.63
N GLU A 35 -9.30 -25.52 -13.85
CA GLU A 35 -8.05 -24.91 -14.24
C GLU A 35 -8.28 -24.26 -15.60
N SER A 36 -8.80 -23.03 -15.57
CA SER A 36 -8.79 -22.18 -16.74
C SER A 36 -7.31 -21.87 -17.03
N HIS A 37 -6.67 -22.74 -17.78
CA HIS A 37 -5.47 -22.41 -18.51
C HIS A 37 -5.83 -21.28 -19.49
N TYR A 38 -5.87 -20.06 -18.99
CA TYR A 38 -5.68 -18.90 -19.82
C TYR A 38 -4.22 -18.96 -20.29
N LEU A 39 -4.02 -19.63 -21.41
CA LEU A 39 -2.84 -19.43 -22.23
C LEU A 39 -2.87 -17.97 -22.68
N ILE A 40 -2.22 -17.10 -21.91
CA ILE A 40 -1.95 -15.73 -22.32
C ILE A 40 -0.89 -15.87 -23.43
N PRO A 41 -1.22 -15.60 -24.69
CA PRO A 41 -0.19 -15.54 -25.73
C PRO A 41 0.80 -14.45 -25.30
N GLY A 42 2.09 -14.69 -25.47
CA GLY A 42 3.20 -13.89 -24.94
C GLY A 42 3.29 -12.42 -25.39
N GLY A 43 2.22 -11.84 -25.94
CA GLY A 43 2.11 -10.42 -26.31
C GLY A 43 1.46 -9.52 -25.25
N ASP A 44 0.60 -10.06 -24.38
CA ASP A 44 -0.22 -9.24 -23.48
C ASP A 44 0.49 -8.86 -22.14
N SER A 45 1.58 -9.53 -21.81
CA SER A 45 2.27 -9.30 -20.53
C SER A 45 2.86 -7.90 -20.41
N LEU A 46 3.37 -7.32 -21.49
CA LEU A 46 3.93 -5.97 -21.49
C LEU A 46 2.85 -4.90 -21.47
N LEU A 47 1.74 -5.12 -22.17
CA LEU A 47 0.59 -4.21 -22.18
C LEU A 47 -0.09 -4.19 -20.81
N ALA A 48 -0.32 -5.37 -20.22
CA ALA A 48 -0.92 -5.47 -18.88
C ALA A 48 -0.03 -4.83 -17.80
N ARG A 49 1.30 -5.00 -17.89
CA ARG A 49 2.26 -4.30 -17.00
C ARG A 49 2.22 -2.80 -17.19
N ASN A 50 2.13 -2.33 -18.42
CA ASN A 50 2.06 -0.91 -18.73
C ASN A 50 0.76 -0.28 -18.21
N GLU A 51 -0.38 -0.94 -18.37
CA GLU A 51 -1.65 -0.48 -17.83
C GLU A 51 -1.69 -0.49 -16.29
N LEU A 52 -1.09 -1.50 -15.66
CA LEU A 52 -1.01 -1.58 -14.20
C LEU A 52 -0.10 -0.47 -13.62
N SER A 53 1.00 -0.18 -14.31
CA SER A 53 1.90 0.95 -13.98
C SER A 53 1.19 2.30 -14.16
N LEU A 54 0.41 2.47 -15.21
CA LEU A 54 -0.39 3.67 -15.44
C LEU A 54 -1.48 3.86 -14.37
N ARG A 55 -2.06 2.80 -13.85
CA ARG A 55 -3.09 2.88 -12.79
C ARG A 55 -2.55 3.37 -11.46
N ARG A 56 -1.26 3.18 -11.19
CA ARG A 56 -0.58 3.62 -9.96
C ARG A 56 0.27 4.87 -10.16
N SER A 57 0.15 5.54 -11.29
CA SER A 57 0.93 6.73 -11.60
C SER A 57 0.11 8.00 -11.53
N VAL A 58 0.70 9.05 -10.99
CA VAL A 58 0.10 10.39 -10.84
C VAL A 58 1.03 11.43 -11.46
N ALA A 59 0.49 12.29 -12.32
CA ALA A 59 1.25 13.43 -12.85
C ALA A 59 1.25 14.58 -11.82
N VAL A 60 2.45 14.98 -11.37
CA VAL A 60 2.63 16.01 -10.35
C VAL A 60 3.69 17.03 -10.74
N ILE A 61 3.67 18.17 -10.08
CA ILE A 61 4.77 19.14 -10.09
C ILE A 61 5.82 18.67 -9.10
N ILE A 62 7.07 18.57 -9.57
CA ILE A 62 8.21 18.10 -8.80
C ILE A 62 9.18 19.27 -8.63
N THR A 63 9.60 19.51 -7.40
CA THR A 63 10.57 20.53 -7.01
C THR A 63 11.73 19.89 -6.26
N GLY A 64 12.75 20.67 -5.93
CA GLY A 64 13.89 20.24 -5.13
C GLY A 64 14.09 21.14 -3.93
N TYR A 65 14.50 20.54 -2.81
CA TYR A 65 14.88 21.25 -1.58
C TYR A 65 16.21 20.71 -1.02
N SER A 66 16.80 21.44 -0.11
CA SER A 66 18.02 21.05 0.58
C SER A 66 17.93 21.38 2.07
N SER A 67 18.83 20.80 2.88
CA SER A 67 18.92 21.03 4.33
C SER A 67 19.50 22.43 4.64
N THR A 68 18.80 23.48 4.24
CA THR A 68 19.17 24.86 4.54
C THR A 68 18.06 25.51 5.38
N VAL A 69 18.44 26.39 6.30
CA VAL A 69 17.54 27.02 7.27
C VAL A 69 16.40 27.81 6.61
N ASP A 70 16.60 28.29 5.39
CA ASP A 70 15.60 29.02 4.60
C ASP A 70 14.62 28.11 3.84
N GLN A 71 14.89 26.81 3.76
CA GLN A 71 14.06 25.84 3.01
C GLN A 71 13.41 24.79 3.92
N THR A 72 13.83 24.70 5.19
CA THR A 72 13.37 23.73 6.16
C THR A 72 12.90 24.42 7.45
N ASP A 73 12.45 23.64 8.41
CA ASP A 73 12.19 24.07 9.79
C ASP A 73 13.49 24.16 10.62
N ASP A 74 13.37 24.25 11.94
CA ASP A 74 14.50 24.36 12.87
C ASP A 74 15.40 23.11 12.90
N THR A 75 15.03 22.04 12.20
CA THR A 75 15.76 20.76 12.13
C THR A 75 16.12 20.36 10.70
N PRO A 76 16.97 21.11 9.98
CA PRO A 76 17.17 20.96 8.53
C PRO A 76 17.70 19.60 8.07
N TYR A 77 18.29 18.82 8.97
CA TYR A 77 18.82 17.48 8.69
C TYR A 77 17.91 16.34 9.14
N ILE A 78 16.74 16.64 9.72
CA ILE A 78 15.77 15.66 10.20
C ILE A 78 14.48 15.85 9.44
N THR A 79 13.97 14.75 8.88
CA THR A 79 12.70 14.72 8.14
C THR A 79 11.50 14.75 9.10
N ALA A 80 10.32 15.04 8.58
CA ALA A 80 9.07 14.96 9.35
C ALA A 80 8.75 13.54 9.87
N TRP A 81 9.41 12.50 9.34
CA TRP A 81 9.34 11.12 9.85
C TRP A 81 10.44 10.80 10.89
N ASN A 82 11.14 11.81 11.36
CA ASN A 82 12.24 11.68 12.34
C ASN A 82 13.42 10.82 11.86
N THR A 83 13.72 10.86 10.56
CA THR A 83 14.89 10.23 9.94
C THR A 83 15.87 11.29 9.45
N GLN A 84 17.13 10.91 9.18
CA GLN A 84 18.10 11.83 8.57
C GLN A 84 17.80 12.04 7.08
N THR A 85 17.93 13.27 6.62
CA THR A 85 17.88 13.61 5.20
C THR A 85 19.02 12.92 4.45
N ARG A 86 18.71 12.36 3.27
CA ARG A 86 19.66 11.66 2.40
C ARG A 86 19.16 11.57 0.98
N LEU A 87 20.04 11.21 0.05
CA LEU A 87 19.65 10.94 -1.34
C LEU A 87 18.59 9.84 -1.43
N GLY A 88 17.51 10.14 -2.14
CA GLY A 88 16.36 9.24 -2.28
C GLY A 88 15.20 9.58 -1.35
N VAL A 89 15.34 10.57 -0.44
CA VAL A 89 14.22 11.07 0.36
C VAL A 89 13.40 12.07 -0.45
N VAL A 90 12.07 11.98 -0.30
CA VAL A 90 11.13 12.95 -0.87
C VAL A 90 10.10 13.39 0.18
N ALA A 91 9.65 14.64 0.03
CA ALA A 91 8.56 15.21 0.78
C ALA A 91 7.26 15.16 -0.06
N ALA A 92 6.19 14.61 0.49
CA ALA A 92 4.87 14.59 -0.12
C ALA A 92 3.76 14.52 0.95
N ASN A 93 2.75 15.40 0.85
CA ASN A 93 1.66 15.43 1.81
C ASN A 93 0.51 14.47 1.45
N TRP A 94 0.45 14.02 0.20
CA TRP A 94 -0.61 13.18 -0.35
C TRP A 94 -0.29 11.68 -0.36
N LEU A 95 0.93 11.30 0.05
CA LEU A 95 1.37 9.91 0.22
C LEU A 95 1.67 9.60 1.68
N PRO A 96 1.38 8.39 2.17
CA PRO A 96 1.83 7.93 3.48
C PRO A 96 3.35 7.95 3.62
N PHE A 97 3.87 8.11 4.85
CA PHE A 97 5.28 7.86 5.13
C PHE A 97 5.67 6.42 4.80
N GLY A 98 6.90 6.22 4.35
CA GLY A 98 7.42 4.92 3.95
C GLY A 98 6.98 4.46 2.55
N THR A 99 6.15 5.23 1.84
CA THR A 99 5.76 4.90 0.47
C THR A 99 6.98 4.98 -0.45
N ASN A 100 7.23 3.90 -1.19
CA ASN A 100 8.24 3.87 -2.24
C ASN A 100 7.64 4.36 -3.55
N ILE A 101 8.38 5.19 -4.27
CA ILE A 101 7.97 5.75 -5.56
C ILE A 101 9.12 5.71 -6.57
N ARG A 102 8.77 5.78 -7.85
CA ARG A 102 9.71 6.04 -8.95
C ARG A 102 9.25 7.24 -9.77
N ILE A 103 10.20 7.87 -10.45
CA ILE A 103 9.95 8.97 -11.38
C ILE A 103 10.71 8.65 -12.68
N PRO A 104 10.22 7.72 -13.50
CA PRO A 104 10.99 7.15 -14.61
C PRO A 104 11.48 8.19 -15.62
N GLU A 105 10.66 9.20 -15.90
CA GLU A 105 10.99 10.27 -16.86
C GLU A 105 12.21 11.11 -16.46
N LEU A 106 12.52 11.19 -15.15
CA LEU A 106 13.59 12.02 -14.62
C LEU A 106 14.77 11.22 -14.06
N PHE A 107 14.52 10.05 -13.52
CA PHE A 107 15.49 9.28 -12.74
C PHE A 107 15.55 7.79 -13.09
N GLY A 108 14.83 7.35 -14.14
CA GLY A 108 14.79 5.93 -14.52
C GLY A 108 14.23 5.05 -13.39
N ASP A 109 14.92 3.95 -13.11
CA ASP A 109 14.48 2.95 -12.11
C ASP A 109 14.83 3.31 -10.66
N ARG A 110 15.36 4.51 -10.42
CA ARG A 110 15.71 4.95 -9.06
C ARG A 110 14.48 5.03 -8.19
N VAL A 111 14.55 4.36 -7.03
CA VAL A 111 13.50 4.38 -6.02
C VAL A 111 13.75 5.52 -5.04
N PHE A 112 12.68 6.21 -4.70
CA PHE A 112 12.61 7.25 -3.66
C PHE A 112 11.65 6.79 -2.57
N ILE A 113 11.83 7.30 -1.35
CA ILE A 113 10.98 7.02 -0.20
C ILE A 113 10.39 8.31 0.37
N VAL A 114 9.10 8.28 0.70
CA VAL A 114 8.42 9.41 1.33
C VAL A 114 8.73 9.41 2.81
N GLU A 115 9.59 10.32 3.25
CA GLU A 115 9.96 10.48 4.66
C GLU A 115 9.76 11.91 5.18
N ASP A 116 9.36 12.82 4.30
CA ASP A 116 9.23 14.22 4.68
C ASP A 116 7.88 14.82 4.29
N ARG A 117 7.59 16.02 4.81
CA ARG A 117 6.36 16.77 4.56
C ARG A 117 6.67 18.17 4.08
N MET A 118 5.73 18.73 3.37
CA MET A 118 5.77 20.07 2.83
C MET A 118 4.77 20.97 3.55
N HIS A 119 5.00 22.28 3.47
CA HIS A 119 4.00 23.25 3.90
C HIS A 119 2.65 22.99 3.16
N ARG A 120 1.53 23.12 3.86
CA ARG A 120 0.19 22.78 3.36
C ARG A 120 -0.17 23.36 1.99
N ARG A 121 0.27 24.60 1.70
CA ARG A 121 0.05 25.24 0.37
C ARG A 121 0.68 24.48 -0.79
N ASN A 122 1.67 23.63 -0.55
CA ASN A 122 2.39 22.83 -1.54
C ASN A 122 1.91 21.37 -1.60
N SER A 123 0.81 21.02 -0.94
CA SER A 123 0.33 19.62 -0.82
C SER A 123 0.04 18.92 -2.15
N HIS A 124 -0.05 19.65 -3.24
CA HIS A 124 -0.24 19.13 -4.60
C HIS A 124 1.06 18.80 -5.34
N LYS A 125 2.21 19.01 -4.69
CA LYS A 125 3.55 18.80 -5.25
C LYS A 125 4.24 17.58 -4.62
N LEU A 126 5.40 17.25 -5.19
CA LEU A 126 6.41 16.36 -4.61
C LEU A 126 7.72 17.11 -4.58
N ASP A 127 8.48 17.02 -3.50
CA ASP A 127 9.74 17.71 -3.33
C ASP A 127 10.87 16.70 -3.08
N ILE A 128 11.95 16.79 -3.86
CA ILE A 128 13.08 15.87 -3.80
C ILE A 128 14.21 16.51 -3.00
N TRP A 129 14.75 15.77 -2.04
CA TRP A 129 15.90 16.24 -1.30
C TRP A 129 17.20 16.15 -2.11
N PHE A 130 17.98 17.22 -2.09
CA PHE A 130 19.32 17.33 -2.68
C PHE A 130 20.35 17.69 -1.61
N GLN A 131 21.61 17.31 -1.84
CA GLN A 131 22.70 17.59 -0.91
C GLN A 131 23.02 19.07 -0.77
N SER A 132 22.84 19.83 -1.84
CA SER A 132 23.14 21.25 -1.83
C SER A 132 21.98 22.08 -2.41
N ARG A 133 21.96 23.35 -2.02
CA ARG A 133 21.02 24.33 -2.55
C ARG A 133 21.19 24.53 -4.06
N GLU A 134 22.44 24.53 -4.52
CA GLU A 134 22.75 24.68 -5.93
C GLU A 134 22.17 23.54 -6.77
N GLU A 135 22.23 22.30 -6.27
CA GLU A 135 21.61 21.14 -6.92
C GLU A 135 20.11 21.28 -6.97
N ALA A 136 19.46 21.65 -5.87
CA ALA A 136 18.03 21.87 -5.80
C ALA A 136 17.57 22.98 -6.77
N LEU A 137 18.30 24.11 -6.80
CA LEU A 137 18.00 25.21 -7.72
C LEU A 137 18.23 24.82 -9.19
N ARG A 138 19.29 24.07 -9.48
CA ARG A 138 19.58 23.56 -10.86
C ARG A 138 18.53 22.57 -11.32
N PHE A 139 17.99 21.75 -10.40
CA PHE A 139 16.89 20.86 -10.71
C PHE A 139 15.63 21.65 -11.08
N GLY A 140 15.31 22.70 -10.32
CA GLY A 140 14.22 23.63 -10.59
C GLY A 140 12.85 22.96 -10.43
N VAL A 141 11.89 23.39 -11.28
CA VAL A 141 10.52 22.89 -11.30
C VAL A 141 10.29 22.03 -12.52
N LYS A 142 9.80 20.81 -12.33
CA LYS A 142 9.50 19.88 -13.41
C LYS A 142 8.08 19.34 -13.26
N ARG A 143 7.55 18.77 -14.33
CA ARG A 143 6.30 18.00 -14.30
C ARG A 143 6.62 16.60 -14.84
N ALA A 144 6.30 15.59 -14.06
CA ALA A 144 6.54 14.20 -14.46
C ALA A 144 5.53 13.27 -13.78
N ARG A 145 5.49 12.02 -14.24
CA ARG A 145 4.70 10.95 -13.60
C ARG A 145 5.46 10.34 -12.44
N VAL A 146 4.75 10.18 -11.34
CA VAL A 146 5.21 9.45 -10.16
C VAL A 146 4.49 8.11 -10.14
N GLU A 147 5.24 7.02 -10.15
CA GLU A 147 4.76 5.66 -9.96
C GLU A 147 4.82 5.31 -8.49
N ILE A 148 3.72 4.80 -7.93
CA ILE A 148 3.64 4.32 -6.55
C ILE A 148 3.88 2.81 -6.57
N LEU A 149 4.83 2.33 -5.76
CA LEU A 149 5.28 0.93 -5.73
C LEU A 149 4.57 0.12 -4.64
#